data_1ff83f86c0eef0abfde643c5068ecb72
#
_entry.id   1ff83f86c0eef0abfde643c5068ecb72
#
_cell.length_a   1.000
_cell.length_b   1.000
_cell.length_c   1.000
_cell.angle_alpha   90.00
_cell.angle_beta   90.00
_cell.angle_gamma   90.00
#
_symmetry.space_group_name_H-M   'P 1'
#
loop_
_entity.id
_entity.type
_entity.pdbx_description
1 polymer ?
#
loop_
_entity_poly.entity_id
_entity_poly.type
_entity_poly.pdbx_seq_one_letter_code
_entity_poly.pdbx_strand_id
1 'polypeptide(L)'
;MAARVPPMGDVAQIGVVGAGFMGSGIAESAARAGVAVKLYEPQAAALEHSRSSIEGSVARAVKRERLTADEGEALLGRIEWSTDLDALAASELVVEAIVEDAAIKAKTFKDLDAAVGPEAILASNTSSIPIAGLAAATGRPDRVLGLHFFSPVPVMKLVEVVIGLDTADETVERASAFAEQIGKTAIKTKDRSGFIVNFLLVPYLMAAVRMYEEGFASREDIDEGMKLGCGHPMGPLTLCDFIGLDVLYSVCDSLYEEFKRDEYAPPPLMKRMVVSGHLGRKTGRGFYEY
;
A
#
# COMPACT_ATOMS: atom_id res chain seq x y z
N MET A 1 -8.54 -9.29 -33.63
CA MET A 1 -8.99 -7.96 -33.20
C MET A 1 -9.78 -8.19 -31.91
N ALA A 2 -9.20 -7.92 -30.75
CA ALA A 2 -9.93 -7.98 -29.48
C ALA A 2 -10.95 -6.83 -29.47
N ALA A 3 -12.21 -7.13 -29.19
CA ALA A 3 -13.26 -6.13 -29.04
C ALA A 3 -12.83 -5.17 -27.92
N ARG A 4 -12.75 -3.88 -28.24
CA ARG A 4 -12.53 -2.82 -27.27
C ARG A 4 -13.77 -2.80 -26.36
N VAL A 5 -13.61 -3.19 -25.09
CA VAL A 5 -14.62 -2.96 -24.07
C VAL A 5 -14.91 -1.45 -24.04
N PRO A 6 -16.16 -0.99 -24.03
CA PRO A 6 -16.47 0.43 -23.91
C PRO A 6 -15.84 0.98 -22.63
N PRO A 7 -15.45 2.28 -22.58
CA PRO A 7 -14.89 2.87 -21.38
C PRO A 7 -15.89 2.69 -20.24
N MET A 8 -15.51 1.94 -19.24
CA MET A 8 -16.26 1.82 -17.98
C MET A 8 -16.26 3.19 -17.33
N GLY A 9 -17.43 3.64 -16.87
CA GLY A 9 -17.57 4.95 -16.24
C GLY A 9 -16.62 5.09 -15.04
N ASP A 10 -16.20 6.32 -14.77
CA ASP A 10 -15.37 6.64 -13.60
C ASP A 10 -16.04 6.15 -12.32
N VAL A 11 -15.23 5.72 -11.35
CA VAL A 11 -15.71 5.38 -10.01
C VAL A 11 -16.07 6.67 -9.29
N ALA A 12 -17.34 6.81 -8.91
CA ALA A 12 -17.83 8.03 -8.28
C ALA A 12 -17.58 8.03 -6.75
N GLN A 13 -17.66 6.87 -6.11
CA GLN A 13 -17.47 6.73 -4.66
C GLN A 13 -16.68 5.47 -4.32
N ILE A 14 -15.69 5.63 -3.43
CA ILE A 14 -14.95 4.51 -2.83
C ILE A 14 -15.14 4.44 -1.33
N GLY A 15 -15.00 3.22 -0.80
CA GLY A 15 -14.75 2.96 0.60
C GLY A 15 -13.25 2.77 0.86
N VAL A 16 -12.76 3.26 1.98
CA VAL A 16 -11.43 2.94 2.51
C VAL A 16 -11.59 2.39 3.91
N VAL A 17 -11.03 1.21 4.17
CA VAL A 17 -11.11 0.53 5.46
C VAL A 17 -9.76 0.56 6.14
N GLY A 18 -9.70 1.21 7.30
CA GLY A 18 -8.47 1.48 8.03
C GLY A 18 -7.98 2.91 7.86
N ALA A 19 -7.89 3.64 8.96
CA ALA A 19 -7.47 5.05 9.03
C ALA A 19 -5.97 5.21 9.36
N GLY A 20 -5.17 4.17 9.09
CA GLY A 20 -3.72 4.19 9.24
C GLY A 20 -3.05 5.03 8.14
N PHE A 21 -1.72 5.00 8.15
CA PHE A 21 -0.89 5.76 7.20
C PHE A 21 -1.24 5.49 5.72
N MET A 22 -1.43 4.21 5.34
CA MET A 22 -1.78 3.85 3.97
C MET A 22 -3.21 4.24 3.62
N GLY A 23 -4.19 3.90 4.48
CA GLY A 23 -5.60 4.23 4.23
C GLY A 23 -5.84 5.73 4.14
N SER A 24 -5.22 6.53 5.02
CA SER A 24 -5.27 8.00 4.94
C SER A 24 -4.72 8.52 3.60
N GLY A 25 -3.59 7.96 3.14
CA GLY A 25 -2.99 8.35 1.87
C GLY A 25 -3.81 7.94 0.64
N ILE A 26 -4.49 6.77 0.69
CA ILE A 26 -5.40 6.31 -0.37
C ILE A 26 -6.62 7.23 -0.42
N ALA A 27 -7.24 7.54 0.74
CA ALA A 27 -8.35 8.45 0.85
C ALA A 27 -8.02 9.87 0.31
N GLU A 28 -6.87 10.43 0.71
CA GLU A 28 -6.39 11.72 0.21
C GLU A 28 -6.22 11.69 -1.31
N SER A 29 -5.60 10.63 -1.86
CA SER A 29 -5.33 10.54 -3.30
C SER A 29 -6.63 10.44 -4.12
N ALA A 30 -7.61 9.66 -3.66
CA ALA A 30 -8.91 9.55 -4.32
C ALA A 30 -9.71 10.87 -4.25
N ALA A 31 -9.77 11.49 -3.07
CA ALA A 31 -10.45 12.76 -2.89
C ALA A 31 -9.82 13.90 -3.72
N ARG A 32 -8.49 13.90 -3.88
CA ARG A 32 -7.75 14.83 -4.75
C ARG A 32 -8.16 14.70 -6.21
N ALA A 33 -8.46 13.48 -6.67
CA ALA A 33 -8.92 13.21 -8.03
C ALA A 33 -10.42 13.45 -8.24
N GLY A 34 -11.13 13.95 -7.23
CA GLY A 34 -12.56 14.26 -7.34
C GLY A 34 -13.50 13.13 -6.92
N VAL A 35 -12.98 11.98 -6.46
CA VAL A 35 -13.76 10.83 -6.03
C VAL A 35 -14.29 11.06 -4.61
N ALA A 36 -15.55 10.72 -4.35
CA ALA A 36 -16.11 10.71 -3.01
C ALA A 36 -15.54 9.53 -2.20
N VAL A 37 -15.18 9.77 -0.95
CA VAL A 37 -14.51 8.78 -0.09
C VAL A 37 -15.27 8.59 1.21
N LYS A 38 -15.60 7.35 1.55
CA LYS A 38 -16.04 6.93 2.86
C LYS A 38 -14.89 6.22 3.56
N LEU A 39 -14.28 6.87 4.55
CA LEU A 39 -13.18 6.29 5.31
C LEU A 39 -13.72 5.72 6.62
N TYR A 40 -13.67 4.40 6.74
CA TYR A 40 -14.13 3.65 7.90
C TYR A 40 -12.97 3.23 8.79
N GLU A 41 -13.13 3.48 10.08
CA GLU A 41 -12.23 3.01 11.13
C GLU A 41 -13.03 2.88 12.45
N PRO A 42 -13.09 1.68 13.07
CA PRO A 42 -13.89 1.49 14.28
C PRO A 42 -13.38 2.27 15.50
N GLN A 43 -12.09 2.64 15.51
CA GLN A 43 -11.48 3.39 16.59
C GLN A 43 -11.54 4.90 16.31
N ALA A 44 -12.41 5.61 17.02
CA ALA A 44 -12.61 7.06 16.84
C ALA A 44 -11.29 7.88 16.96
N ALA A 45 -10.38 7.47 17.85
CA ALA A 45 -9.10 8.15 18.02
C ALA A 45 -8.19 7.99 16.78
N ALA A 46 -8.18 6.81 16.14
CA ALA A 46 -7.42 6.58 14.91
C ALA A 46 -8.03 7.36 13.74
N LEU A 47 -9.37 7.45 13.70
CA LEU A 47 -10.10 8.23 12.71
C LEU A 47 -9.76 9.74 12.81
N GLU A 48 -9.73 10.29 14.01
CA GLU A 48 -9.37 11.69 14.25
C GLU A 48 -7.89 11.96 13.91
N HIS A 49 -7.00 11.01 14.21
CA HIS A 49 -5.60 11.11 13.81
C HIS A 49 -5.45 11.13 12.28
N SER A 50 -6.19 10.29 11.57
CA SER A 50 -6.25 10.29 10.11
C SER A 50 -6.71 11.63 9.56
N ARG A 51 -7.80 12.19 10.12
CA ARG A 51 -8.33 13.50 9.74
C ARG A 51 -7.25 14.58 9.86
N SER A 52 -6.65 14.71 11.04
CA SER A 52 -5.58 15.68 11.30
C SER A 52 -4.38 15.50 10.37
N SER A 53 -4.03 14.25 10.05
CA SER A 53 -2.93 13.93 9.13
C SER A 53 -3.20 14.39 7.70
N ILE A 54 -4.41 14.12 7.18
CA ILE A 54 -4.84 14.53 5.84
C ILE A 54 -4.95 16.06 5.77
N GLU A 55 -5.59 16.72 6.75
CA GLU A 55 -5.68 18.18 6.82
C GLU A 55 -4.29 18.82 6.81
N GLY A 56 -3.35 18.28 7.61
CA GLY A 56 -1.96 18.72 7.62
C GLY A 56 -1.23 18.49 6.30
N SER A 57 -1.54 17.40 5.58
CA SER A 57 -0.99 17.12 4.25
C SER A 57 -1.49 18.15 3.22
N VAL A 58 -2.80 18.39 3.21
CA VAL A 58 -3.45 19.36 2.32
C VAL A 58 -2.93 20.77 2.60
N ALA A 59 -2.83 21.17 3.87
CA ALA A 59 -2.30 22.50 4.23
C ALA A 59 -0.85 22.70 3.76
N ARG A 60 -0.01 21.64 3.86
CA ARG A 60 1.36 21.68 3.29
C ARG A 60 1.37 21.78 1.77
N ALA A 61 0.40 21.13 1.08
CA ALA A 61 0.29 21.20 -0.37
C ALA A 61 -0.14 22.60 -0.82
N VAL A 62 -1.08 23.24 -0.13
CA VAL A 62 -1.50 24.63 -0.36
C VAL A 62 -0.33 25.58 -0.10
N LYS A 63 0.38 25.46 1.03
CA LYS A 63 1.55 26.30 1.34
C LYS A 63 2.67 26.20 0.29
N ARG A 64 2.77 25.04 -0.39
CA ARG A 64 3.76 24.82 -1.47
C ARG A 64 3.20 25.11 -2.87
N GLU A 65 2.05 25.76 -2.96
CA GLU A 65 1.38 26.12 -4.21
C GLU A 65 1.11 24.94 -5.17
N ARG A 66 0.94 23.74 -4.57
CA ARG A 66 0.56 22.51 -5.30
C ARG A 66 -0.95 22.31 -5.37
N LEU A 67 -1.68 23.04 -4.54
CA LEU A 67 -3.13 23.17 -4.51
C LEU A 67 -3.47 24.60 -4.19
N THR A 68 -4.58 25.09 -4.73
CA THR A 68 -5.22 26.33 -4.23
C THR A 68 -5.94 26.05 -2.92
N ALA A 69 -6.31 27.09 -2.18
CA ALA A 69 -7.11 26.94 -0.95
C ALA A 69 -8.46 26.27 -1.24
N ASP A 70 -9.15 26.68 -2.32
CA ASP A 70 -10.45 26.15 -2.72
C ASP A 70 -10.34 24.66 -3.13
N GLU A 71 -9.28 24.26 -3.83
CA GLU A 71 -9.01 22.85 -4.15
C GLU A 71 -8.76 22.01 -2.89
N GLY A 72 -8.05 22.58 -1.91
CA GLY A 72 -7.81 21.94 -0.62
C GLY A 72 -9.11 21.72 0.16
N GLU A 73 -9.97 22.74 0.25
CA GLU A 73 -11.28 22.66 0.90
C GLU A 73 -12.20 21.64 0.19
N ALA A 74 -12.25 21.72 -1.14
CA ALA A 74 -13.02 20.78 -1.95
C ALA A 74 -12.56 19.33 -1.79
N LEU A 75 -11.23 19.08 -1.66
CA LEU A 75 -10.67 17.76 -1.37
C LEU A 75 -11.16 17.24 -0.02
N LEU A 76 -11.01 18.03 1.04
CA LEU A 76 -11.44 17.64 2.39
C LEU A 76 -12.94 17.40 2.45
N GLY A 77 -13.74 18.20 1.76
CA GLY A 77 -15.20 18.03 1.66
C GLY A 77 -15.67 16.75 0.98
N ARG A 78 -14.79 16.04 0.26
CA ARG A 78 -15.09 14.73 -0.37
C ARG A 78 -14.86 13.55 0.55
N ILE A 79 -14.22 13.73 1.71
CA ILE A 79 -13.92 12.64 2.63
C ILE A 79 -14.93 12.67 3.79
N GLU A 80 -15.66 11.59 3.95
CA GLU A 80 -16.50 11.35 5.10
C GLU A 80 -15.84 10.29 6.00
N TRP A 81 -15.63 10.64 7.26
CA TRP A 81 -15.05 9.74 8.26
C TRP A 81 -16.17 9.07 9.06
N SER A 82 -16.13 7.76 9.17
CA SER A 82 -17.16 6.98 9.87
C SER A 82 -16.59 5.88 10.74
N THR A 83 -17.19 5.68 11.89
CA THR A 83 -16.97 4.49 12.74
C THR A 83 -17.99 3.39 12.45
N ASP A 84 -18.92 3.62 11.54
CA ASP A 84 -19.96 2.71 11.14
C ASP A 84 -19.62 2.10 9.77
N LEU A 85 -19.59 0.76 9.71
CA LEU A 85 -19.28 0.01 8.49
C LEU A 85 -20.34 0.21 7.40
N ASP A 86 -21.61 0.43 7.81
CA ASP A 86 -22.73 0.62 6.89
C ASP A 86 -22.59 1.91 6.04
N ALA A 87 -21.73 2.85 6.46
CA ALA A 87 -21.38 4.02 5.64
C ALA A 87 -20.77 3.64 4.28
N LEU A 88 -20.22 2.42 4.16
CA LEU A 88 -19.61 1.92 2.93
C LEU A 88 -20.62 1.34 1.93
N ALA A 89 -21.89 1.19 2.29
CA ALA A 89 -22.90 0.44 1.52
C ALA A 89 -23.03 0.86 0.05
N ALA A 90 -22.84 2.16 -0.26
CA ALA A 90 -22.93 2.70 -1.63
C ALA A 90 -21.56 2.76 -2.35
N SER A 91 -20.50 2.23 -1.77
CA SER A 91 -19.17 2.24 -2.40
C SER A 91 -19.10 1.27 -3.57
N GLU A 92 -18.60 1.74 -4.70
CA GLU A 92 -18.41 0.94 -5.92
C GLU A 92 -17.14 0.08 -5.87
N LEU A 93 -16.16 0.58 -5.12
CA LEU A 93 -14.88 -0.08 -4.84
C LEU A 93 -14.49 0.21 -3.41
N VAL A 94 -14.07 -0.82 -2.68
CA VAL A 94 -13.56 -0.68 -1.31
C VAL A 94 -12.11 -1.12 -1.27
N VAL A 95 -11.24 -0.26 -0.70
CA VAL A 95 -9.82 -0.59 -0.49
C VAL A 95 -9.58 -0.81 0.99
N GLU A 96 -9.24 -2.04 1.37
CA GLU A 96 -8.84 -2.39 2.73
C GLU A 96 -7.35 -2.08 2.93
N ALA A 97 -7.02 -1.37 4.01
CA ALA A 97 -5.67 -0.96 4.41
C ALA A 97 -5.49 -1.01 5.94
N ILE A 98 -5.96 -2.12 6.56
CA ILE A 98 -5.82 -2.38 8.00
C ILE A 98 -4.49 -3.08 8.31
N VAL A 99 -4.32 -3.55 9.55
CA VAL A 99 -3.14 -4.32 9.99
C VAL A 99 -2.90 -5.55 9.12
N GLU A 100 -1.62 -5.90 8.91
CA GLU A 100 -1.22 -7.01 8.03
C GLU A 100 -1.32 -8.35 8.78
N ASP A 101 -2.56 -8.80 8.98
CA ASP A 101 -2.91 -10.08 9.60
C ASP A 101 -3.98 -10.79 8.76
N ALA A 102 -3.68 -12.01 8.32
CA ALA A 102 -4.54 -12.75 7.39
C ALA A 102 -5.92 -13.07 7.96
N ALA A 103 -6.00 -13.39 9.26
CA ALA A 103 -7.28 -13.75 9.90
C ALA A 103 -8.16 -12.50 10.07
N ILE A 104 -7.56 -11.37 10.47
CA ILE A 104 -8.28 -10.09 10.62
C ILE A 104 -8.76 -9.62 9.25
N LYS A 105 -7.91 -9.67 8.22
CA LYS A 105 -8.30 -9.27 6.86
C LYS A 105 -9.40 -10.17 6.28
N ALA A 106 -9.31 -11.50 6.44
CA ALA A 106 -10.35 -12.43 5.99
C ALA A 106 -11.70 -12.14 6.68
N LYS A 107 -11.68 -11.87 7.98
CA LYS A 107 -12.90 -11.45 8.71
C LYS A 107 -13.43 -10.13 8.16
N THR A 108 -12.57 -9.16 7.93
CA THR A 108 -12.97 -7.85 7.38
C THR A 108 -13.58 -8.00 5.98
N PHE A 109 -13.01 -8.85 5.11
CA PHE A 109 -13.56 -9.11 3.78
C PHE A 109 -14.95 -9.76 3.86
N LYS A 110 -15.17 -10.67 4.80
CA LYS A 110 -16.49 -11.24 5.05
C LYS A 110 -17.51 -10.19 5.51
N ASP A 111 -17.10 -9.31 6.42
CA ASP A 111 -17.98 -8.24 6.92
C ASP A 111 -18.29 -7.22 5.80
N LEU A 112 -17.31 -6.87 4.97
CA LEU A 112 -17.48 -6.00 3.80
C LEU A 112 -18.40 -6.62 2.75
N ASP A 113 -18.26 -7.92 2.49
CA ASP A 113 -19.11 -8.65 1.55
C ASP A 113 -20.61 -8.54 1.90
N ALA A 114 -20.92 -8.50 3.20
CA ALA A 114 -22.27 -8.33 3.69
C ALA A 114 -22.74 -6.86 3.70
N ALA A 115 -21.82 -5.89 3.83
CA ALA A 115 -22.15 -4.48 4.05
C ALA A 115 -22.31 -3.70 2.72
N VAL A 116 -21.59 -4.09 1.65
CA VAL A 116 -21.58 -3.32 0.39
C VAL A 116 -22.46 -3.94 -0.69
N GLY A 117 -22.83 -3.14 -1.69
CA GLY A 117 -23.65 -3.59 -2.83
C GLY A 117 -23.00 -4.78 -3.57
N PRO A 118 -23.81 -5.64 -4.23
CA PRO A 118 -23.32 -6.89 -4.86
C PRO A 118 -22.32 -6.66 -5.99
N GLU A 119 -22.35 -5.48 -6.62
CA GLU A 119 -21.47 -5.12 -7.73
C GLU A 119 -20.16 -4.46 -7.27
N ALA A 120 -20.00 -4.20 -5.96
CA ALA A 120 -18.82 -3.55 -5.41
C ALA A 120 -17.58 -4.45 -5.51
N ILE A 121 -16.47 -3.85 -5.91
CA ILE A 121 -15.15 -4.50 -5.92
C ILE A 121 -14.54 -4.38 -4.51
N LEU A 122 -13.99 -5.47 -4.01
CA LEU A 122 -13.24 -5.51 -2.76
C LEU A 122 -11.76 -5.66 -3.06
N ALA A 123 -10.96 -4.69 -2.65
CA ALA A 123 -9.52 -4.67 -2.89
C ALA A 123 -8.75 -4.66 -1.57
N SER A 124 -7.64 -5.41 -1.49
CA SER A 124 -6.71 -5.31 -0.37
C SER A 124 -5.45 -4.54 -0.77
N ASN A 125 -4.97 -3.70 0.14
CA ASN A 125 -3.65 -3.05 0.01
C ASN A 125 -2.53 -3.89 0.64
N THR A 126 -2.76 -5.17 0.89
CA THR A 126 -1.71 -6.07 1.40
C THR A 126 -0.48 -6.07 0.50
N SER A 127 0.69 -6.31 1.09
CA SER A 127 1.94 -6.49 0.36
C SER A 127 2.39 -7.96 0.28
N SER A 128 1.73 -8.87 1.02
CA SER A 128 2.24 -10.22 1.21
C SER A 128 1.17 -11.31 1.41
N ILE A 129 -0.04 -10.92 1.85
CA ILE A 129 -1.13 -11.89 2.11
C ILE A 129 -1.75 -12.30 0.77
N PRO A 130 -1.90 -13.62 0.48
CA PRO A 130 -2.51 -14.09 -0.74
C PRO A 130 -3.95 -13.57 -0.94
N ILE A 131 -4.20 -12.96 -2.08
CA ILE A 131 -5.53 -12.44 -2.45
C ILE A 131 -6.56 -13.57 -2.51
N ALA A 132 -6.14 -14.76 -2.96
CA ALA A 132 -6.99 -15.94 -3.01
C ALA A 132 -7.60 -16.29 -1.63
N GLY A 133 -6.85 -16.12 -0.53
CA GLY A 133 -7.35 -16.33 0.82
C GLY A 133 -8.41 -15.31 1.25
N LEU A 134 -8.28 -14.07 0.82
CA LEU A 134 -9.27 -13.02 1.07
C LEU A 134 -10.53 -13.21 0.21
N ALA A 135 -10.36 -13.57 -1.05
CA ALA A 135 -11.45 -13.89 -1.97
C ALA A 135 -12.32 -15.04 -1.47
N ALA A 136 -11.69 -16.09 -0.94
CA ALA A 136 -12.39 -17.26 -0.38
C ALA A 136 -13.25 -16.92 0.87
N ALA A 137 -13.01 -15.78 1.52
CA ALA A 137 -13.83 -15.32 2.66
C ALA A 137 -15.12 -14.61 2.22
N THR A 138 -15.33 -14.38 0.92
CA THR A 138 -16.47 -13.64 0.35
C THR A 138 -17.35 -14.52 -0.53
N GLY A 139 -18.57 -14.08 -0.81
CA GLY A 139 -19.48 -14.67 -1.79
C GLY A 139 -19.25 -14.18 -3.23
N ARG A 140 -18.24 -13.32 -3.46
CA ARG A 140 -17.91 -12.68 -4.76
C ARG A 140 -16.41 -12.76 -5.10
N PRO A 141 -15.80 -13.96 -5.15
CA PRO A 141 -14.36 -14.09 -5.38
C PRO A 141 -13.90 -13.48 -6.72
N ASP A 142 -14.78 -13.40 -7.71
CA ASP A 142 -14.58 -12.76 -9.01
C ASP A 142 -14.45 -11.22 -8.92
N ARG A 143 -14.90 -10.60 -7.83
CA ARG A 143 -14.83 -9.17 -7.55
C ARG A 143 -13.80 -8.81 -6.48
N VAL A 144 -12.89 -9.73 -6.15
CA VAL A 144 -11.79 -9.52 -5.20
C VAL A 144 -10.46 -9.45 -5.93
N LEU A 145 -9.63 -8.45 -5.56
CA LEU A 145 -8.27 -8.30 -6.09
C LEU A 145 -7.37 -7.56 -5.07
N GLY A 146 -6.09 -7.42 -5.40
CA GLY A 146 -5.19 -6.52 -4.67
C GLY A 146 -5.04 -5.19 -5.38
N LEU A 147 -5.02 -4.09 -4.62
CA LEU A 147 -4.57 -2.77 -5.04
C LEU A 147 -3.43 -2.35 -4.12
N HIS A 148 -2.21 -2.75 -4.51
CA HIS A 148 -1.02 -2.49 -3.71
C HIS A 148 -0.45 -1.12 -4.02
N PHE A 149 -0.70 -0.17 -3.12
CA PHE A 149 -0.18 1.18 -3.16
C PHE A 149 1.20 1.28 -2.51
N PHE A 150 1.98 2.27 -2.93
CA PHE A 150 3.31 2.55 -2.40
C PHE A 150 3.33 3.81 -1.56
N SER A 151 4.11 3.77 -0.48
CA SER A 151 4.27 4.88 0.48
C SER A 151 5.32 5.90 0.03
N PRO A 152 5.06 7.21 0.18
CA PRO A 152 3.80 7.88 0.56
C PRO A 152 2.78 7.89 -0.59
N VAL A 153 1.55 7.45 -0.33
CA VAL A 153 0.53 7.24 -1.39
C VAL A 153 0.28 8.50 -2.25
N PRO A 154 0.16 9.74 -1.69
CA PRO A 154 -0.06 10.93 -2.52
C PRO A 154 1.11 11.26 -3.47
N VAL A 155 2.29 10.72 -3.24
CA VAL A 155 3.52 11.01 -4.00
C VAL A 155 3.85 9.92 -5.01
N MET A 156 3.73 8.67 -4.58
CA MET A 156 4.08 7.51 -5.41
C MET A 156 3.04 7.29 -6.51
N LYS A 157 3.52 7.08 -7.73
CA LYS A 157 2.64 6.96 -8.91
C LYS A 157 2.20 5.54 -9.22
N LEU A 158 2.85 4.54 -8.62
CA LEU A 158 2.61 3.14 -8.93
C LEU A 158 1.49 2.56 -8.07
N VAL A 159 0.63 1.74 -8.72
CA VAL A 159 -0.27 0.77 -8.07
C VAL A 159 -0.10 -0.57 -8.77
N GLU A 160 0.20 -1.63 -8.02
CA GLU A 160 0.14 -2.99 -8.54
C GLU A 160 -1.28 -3.51 -8.38
N VAL A 161 -1.90 -3.87 -9.50
CA VAL A 161 -3.21 -4.53 -9.57
C VAL A 161 -2.97 -6.03 -9.53
N VAL A 162 -3.25 -6.64 -8.38
CA VAL A 162 -2.93 -8.04 -8.11
C VAL A 162 -4.13 -8.91 -8.42
N ILE A 163 -3.98 -9.78 -9.41
CA ILE A 163 -5.03 -10.63 -9.95
C ILE A 163 -5.02 -11.95 -9.18
N GLY A 164 -6.07 -12.19 -8.38
CA GLY A 164 -6.29 -13.46 -7.69
C GLY A 164 -6.72 -14.59 -8.64
N LEU A 165 -6.89 -15.79 -8.10
CA LEU A 165 -7.23 -16.98 -8.90
C LEU A 165 -8.57 -16.83 -9.62
N ASP A 166 -9.56 -16.26 -8.95
CA ASP A 166 -10.93 -16.18 -9.44
C ASP A 166 -11.31 -14.76 -9.89
N THR A 167 -10.40 -13.79 -9.80
CA THR A 167 -10.67 -12.40 -10.17
C THR A 167 -11.07 -12.28 -11.65
N ALA A 168 -12.25 -11.74 -11.92
CA ALA A 168 -12.75 -11.53 -13.30
C ALA A 168 -11.98 -10.43 -14.03
N ASP A 169 -11.83 -10.57 -15.34
CA ASP A 169 -11.16 -9.56 -16.19
C ASP A 169 -11.82 -8.18 -16.08
N GLU A 170 -13.16 -8.12 -16.00
CA GLU A 170 -13.89 -6.86 -15.79
C GLU A 170 -13.51 -6.17 -14.49
N THR A 171 -13.33 -6.93 -13.40
CA THR A 171 -12.86 -6.42 -12.10
C THR A 171 -11.47 -5.82 -12.21
N VAL A 172 -10.56 -6.50 -12.92
CA VAL A 172 -9.18 -6.02 -13.17
C VAL A 172 -9.19 -4.73 -13.98
N GLU A 173 -9.99 -4.66 -15.05
CA GLU A 173 -10.08 -3.47 -15.91
C GLU A 173 -10.65 -2.28 -15.11
N ARG A 174 -11.71 -2.49 -14.34
CA ARG A 174 -12.32 -1.43 -13.53
C ARG A 174 -11.40 -0.92 -12.44
N ALA A 175 -10.69 -1.80 -11.75
CA ALA A 175 -9.70 -1.41 -10.72
C ALA A 175 -8.49 -0.70 -11.34
N SER A 176 -8.04 -1.12 -12.53
CA SER A 176 -6.98 -0.44 -13.27
C SER A 176 -7.40 0.97 -13.69
N ALA A 177 -8.61 1.12 -14.23
CA ALA A 177 -9.17 2.42 -14.61
C ALA A 177 -9.31 3.36 -13.38
N PHE A 178 -9.74 2.82 -12.24
CA PHE A 178 -9.75 3.60 -10.98
C PHE A 178 -8.35 4.08 -10.57
N ALA A 179 -7.33 3.22 -10.65
CA ALA A 179 -5.95 3.63 -10.33
C ALA A 179 -5.48 4.77 -11.28
N GLU A 180 -5.81 4.69 -12.56
CA GLU A 180 -5.50 5.75 -13.54
C GLU A 180 -6.32 7.02 -13.28
N GLN A 181 -7.60 6.90 -12.93
CA GLN A 181 -8.48 8.02 -12.56
C GLN A 181 -7.89 8.83 -11.40
N ILE A 182 -7.27 8.19 -10.41
CA ILE A 182 -6.61 8.88 -9.28
C ILE A 182 -5.15 9.27 -9.57
N GLY A 183 -4.76 9.30 -10.84
CA GLY A 183 -3.44 9.77 -11.29
C GLY A 183 -2.29 8.80 -11.01
N LYS A 184 -2.58 7.49 -10.86
CA LYS A 184 -1.58 6.44 -10.71
C LYS A 184 -1.35 5.70 -12.01
N THR A 185 -0.24 4.99 -12.10
CA THR A 185 0.05 4.03 -13.15
C THR A 185 -0.26 2.63 -12.63
N ALA A 186 -1.24 1.97 -13.23
CA ALA A 186 -1.60 0.60 -12.91
C ALA A 186 -0.67 -0.39 -13.61
N ILE A 187 -0.08 -1.32 -12.86
CA ILE A 187 0.68 -2.45 -13.38
C ILE A 187 0.00 -3.74 -12.93
N LYS A 188 -0.34 -4.60 -13.87
CA LYS A 188 -1.01 -5.87 -13.57
C LYS A 188 0.01 -6.95 -13.19
N THR A 189 -0.28 -7.68 -12.12
CA THR A 189 0.50 -8.83 -11.67
C THR A 189 -0.40 -9.93 -11.16
N LYS A 190 0.13 -11.15 -11.06
CA LYS A 190 -0.59 -12.27 -10.44
C LYS A 190 -0.38 -12.28 -8.93
N ASP A 191 -1.30 -12.93 -8.23
CA ASP A 191 -1.27 -13.17 -6.80
C ASP A 191 -0.08 -14.07 -6.44
N ARG A 192 0.98 -13.43 -5.94
CA ARG A 192 2.22 -14.04 -5.48
C ARG A 192 2.86 -13.11 -4.46
N SER A 193 3.34 -13.61 -3.35
CA SER A 193 3.94 -12.80 -2.29
C SER A 193 5.02 -11.85 -2.82
N GLY A 194 4.96 -10.59 -2.39
CA GLY A 194 5.86 -9.52 -2.83
C GLY A 194 5.59 -8.96 -4.22
N PHE A 195 4.62 -9.51 -4.95
CA PHE A 195 4.21 -9.08 -6.30
C PHE A 195 5.41 -8.85 -7.24
N ILE A 196 5.54 -7.68 -7.88
CA ILE A 196 6.70 -7.38 -8.73
C ILE A 196 7.78 -6.65 -7.93
N VAL A 197 7.40 -5.54 -7.27
CA VAL A 197 8.40 -4.63 -6.69
C VAL A 197 9.11 -5.26 -5.51
N ASN A 198 8.37 -5.75 -4.51
CA ASN A 198 8.99 -6.33 -3.31
C ASN A 198 9.72 -7.65 -3.63
N PHE A 199 9.21 -8.44 -4.58
CA PHE A 199 9.86 -9.67 -5.02
C PHE A 199 11.27 -9.43 -5.59
N LEU A 200 11.48 -8.31 -6.29
CA LEU A 200 12.79 -7.92 -6.84
C LEU A 200 13.61 -7.08 -5.87
N LEU A 201 12.97 -6.16 -5.15
CA LEU A 201 13.65 -5.20 -4.28
C LEU A 201 14.19 -5.86 -3.01
N VAL A 202 13.40 -6.74 -2.37
CA VAL A 202 13.79 -7.30 -1.08
C VAL A 202 15.09 -8.11 -1.15
N PRO A 203 15.27 -9.08 -2.07
CA PRO A 203 16.55 -9.80 -2.14
C PRO A 203 17.72 -8.90 -2.47
N TYR A 204 17.53 -7.84 -3.28
CA TYR A 204 18.55 -6.84 -3.53
C TYR A 204 18.96 -6.10 -2.24
N LEU A 205 17.99 -5.64 -1.43
CA LEU A 205 18.27 -4.98 -0.16
C LEU A 205 18.93 -5.94 0.83
N MET A 206 18.46 -7.19 0.90
CA MET A 206 19.05 -8.20 1.79
C MET A 206 20.48 -8.57 1.39
N ALA A 207 20.80 -8.57 0.10
CA ALA A 207 22.19 -8.75 -0.36
C ALA A 207 23.08 -7.61 0.15
N ALA A 208 22.62 -6.37 0.11
CA ALA A 208 23.39 -5.23 0.65
C ALA A 208 23.56 -5.32 2.19
N VAL A 209 22.53 -5.74 2.92
CA VAL A 209 22.61 -5.93 4.37
C VAL A 209 23.59 -7.03 4.73
N ARG A 210 23.60 -8.18 4.01
CA ARG A 210 24.57 -9.27 4.22
C ARG A 210 26.00 -8.80 3.94
N MET A 211 26.22 -8.09 2.84
CA MET A 211 27.53 -7.53 2.49
C MET A 211 28.09 -6.61 3.61
N TYR A 212 27.23 -5.81 4.22
CA TYR A 212 27.59 -4.98 5.36
C TYR A 212 27.85 -5.81 6.63
N GLU A 213 26.97 -6.79 6.94
CA GLU A 213 27.10 -7.67 8.11
C GLU A 213 28.41 -8.49 8.08
N GLU A 214 28.80 -8.95 6.89
CA GLU A 214 30.04 -9.70 6.65
C GLU A 214 31.31 -8.83 6.68
N GLY A 215 31.17 -7.51 6.77
CA GLY A 215 32.30 -6.58 6.77
C GLY A 215 33.01 -6.48 5.42
N PHE A 216 32.32 -6.87 4.31
CA PHE A 216 32.89 -6.83 2.97
C PHE A 216 33.15 -5.39 2.50
N ALA A 217 32.23 -4.47 2.80
CA ALA A 217 32.37 -3.04 2.51
C ALA A 217 31.70 -2.19 3.59
N SER A 218 32.08 -0.91 3.69
CA SER A 218 31.40 0.05 4.56
C SER A 218 29.97 0.34 4.05
N ARG A 219 29.06 0.76 4.95
CA ARG A 219 27.72 1.16 4.54
C ARG A 219 27.73 2.33 3.55
N GLU A 220 28.68 3.24 3.69
CA GLU A 220 28.90 4.39 2.83
C GLU A 220 29.30 3.94 1.43
N ASP A 221 30.26 3.01 1.30
CA ASP A 221 30.74 2.50 0.03
C ASP A 221 29.67 1.67 -0.71
N ILE A 222 28.89 0.86 0.01
CA ILE A 222 27.76 0.10 -0.54
C ILE A 222 26.73 1.06 -1.15
N ASP A 223 26.32 2.07 -0.37
CA ASP A 223 25.30 3.03 -0.81
C ASP A 223 25.79 3.90 -1.97
N GLU A 224 27.02 4.42 -1.88
CA GLU A 224 27.60 5.27 -2.93
C GLU A 224 27.89 4.47 -4.20
N GLY A 225 28.33 3.22 -4.06
CA GLY A 225 28.55 2.32 -5.19
C GLY A 225 27.28 2.12 -6.03
N MET A 226 26.12 1.92 -5.37
CA MET A 226 24.84 1.74 -6.05
C MET A 226 24.29 3.05 -6.64
N LYS A 227 24.52 4.18 -5.97
CA LYS A 227 24.12 5.50 -6.49
C LYS A 227 24.91 5.85 -7.75
N LEU A 228 26.23 5.75 -7.70
CA LEU A 228 27.11 6.15 -8.80
C LEU A 228 27.24 5.09 -9.90
N GLY A 229 27.29 3.82 -9.52
CA GLY A 229 27.46 2.72 -10.47
C GLY A 229 26.18 2.32 -11.22
N CYS A 230 25.02 2.45 -10.56
CA CYS A 230 23.73 2.07 -11.14
C CYS A 230 22.75 3.25 -11.32
N GLY A 231 23.11 4.45 -10.91
CA GLY A 231 22.25 5.63 -11.03
C GLY A 231 21.05 5.59 -10.07
N HIS A 232 21.14 4.83 -8.99
CA HIS A 232 20.04 4.79 -8.00
C HIS A 232 19.91 6.13 -7.28
N PRO A 233 18.68 6.64 -7.06
CA PRO A 233 18.48 7.91 -6.37
C PRO A 233 18.86 7.84 -4.89
N MET A 234 18.94 6.62 -4.35
CA MET A 234 19.24 6.34 -2.94
C MET A 234 19.98 5.01 -2.86
N GLY A 235 20.98 4.91 -1.98
CA GLY A 235 21.67 3.65 -1.73
C GLY A 235 20.80 2.64 -0.98
N PRO A 236 21.11 1.34 -1.06
CA PRO A 236 20.26 0.28 -0.52
C PRO A 236 20.10 0.33 1.00
N LEU A 237 21.14 0.64 1.76
CA LEU A 237 21.05 0.70 3.22
C LEU A 237 20.30 1.96 3.68
N THR A 238 20.49 3.10 3.00
CA THR A 238 19.66 4.30 3.21
C THR A 238 18.19 4.03 2.85
N LEU A 239 17.93 3.22 1.81
CA LEU A 239 16.56 2.83 1.43
C LEU A 239 15.93 1.90 2.48
N CYS A 240 16.69 0.97 3.06
CA CYS A 240 16.23 0.17 4.19
C CYS A 240 15.76 1.04 5.37
N ASP A 241 16.55 2.05 5.74
CA ASP A 241 16.21 2.99 6.81
C ASP A 241 15.00 3.87 6.46
N PHE A 242 14.83 4.22 5.18
CA PHE A 242 13.69 4.99 4.70
C PHE A 242 12.38 4.19 4.75
N ILE A 243 12.40 2.93 4.34
CA ILE A 243 11.23 2.03 4.38
C ILE A 243 10.88 1.70 5.84
N GLY A 244 11.88 1.45 6.65
CA GLY A 244 11.78 0.97 8.02
C GLY A 244 12.13 -0.51 8.13
N LEU A 245 13.06 -0.83 9.04
CA LEU A 245 13.65 -2.17 9.14
C LEU A 245 12.64 -3.20 9.65
N ASP A 246 11.69 -2.82 10.48
CA ASP A 246 10.59 -3.69 10.92
C ASP A 246 9.64 -4.06 9.77
N VAL A 247 9.31 -3.10 8.90
CA VAL A 247 8.50 -3.34 7.70
C VAL A 247 9.24 -4.29 6.76
N LEU A 248 10.50 -4.00 6.45
CA LEU A 248 11.32 -4.88 5.61
C LEU A 248 11.48 -6.27 6.20
N TYR A 249 11.68 -6.37 7.51
CA TYR A 249 11.78 -7.67 8.19
C TYR A 249 10.51 -8.50 7.98
N SER A 250 9.34 -7.90 8.17
CA SER A 250 8.06 -8.58 7.96
C SER A 250 7.85 -9.04 6.52
N VAL A 251 8.25 -8.22 5.54
CA VAL A 251 8.16 -8.60 4.12
C VAL A 251 9.14 -9.72 3.77
N CYS A 252 10.38 -9.67 4.29
CA CYS A 252 11.36 -10.75 4.12
C CYS A 252 10.84 -12.07 4.68
N ASP A 253 10.31 -12.03 5.90
CA ASP A 253 9.79 -13.21 6.60
C ASP A 253 8.65 -13.85 5.80
N SER A 254 7.72 -13.04 5.31
CA SER A 254 6.62 -13.49 4.45
C SER A 254 7.10 -14.11 3.14
N LEU A 255 8.07 -13.49 2.45
CA LEU A 255 8.67 -14.05 1.23
C LEU A 255 9.42 -15.36 1.53
N TYR A 256 10.16 -15.39 2.63
CA TYR A 256 10.89 -16.59 3.03
C TYR A 256 9.92 -17.75 3.39
N GLU A 257 8.83 -17.44 4.09
CA GLU A 257 7.81 -18.45 4.43
C GLU A 257 7.15 -19.05 3.18
N GLU A 258 6.92 -18.24 2.13
CA GLU A 258 6.32 -18.75 0.90
C GLU A 258 7.30 -19.51 0.01
N PHE A 259 8.51 -18.95 -0.19
CA PHE A 259 9.45 -19.49 -1.18
C PHE A 259 10.53 -20.41 -0.61
N LYS A 260 10.81 -20.34 0.71
CA LYS A 260 11.87 -21.09 1.42
C LYS A 260 13.23 -20.98 0.74
N ARG A 261 13.56 -19.76 0.24
CA ARG A 261 14.84 -19.48 -0.41
C ARG A 261 15.67 -18.53 0.45
N ASP A 262 16.96 -18.81 0.59
CA ASP A 262 17.87 -18.06 1.45
C ASP A 262 18.00 -16.59 1.07
N GLU A 263 17.79 -16.24 -0.21
CA GLU A 263 17.81 -14.84 -0.66
C GLU A 263 16.76 -13.97 0.01
N TYR A 264 15.63 -14.55 0.44
CA TYR A 264 14.55 -13.84 1.14
C TYR A 264 14.70 -13.88 2.66
N ALA A 265 15.53 -14.77 3.20
CA ALA A 265 15.70 -14.88 4.64
C ALA A 265 16.26 -13.57 5.22
N PRO A 266 15.62 -13.00 6.26
CA PRO A 266 16.12 -11.77 6.87
C PRO A 266 17.49 -12.02 7.53
N PRO A 267 18.51 -11.20 7.23
CA PRO A 267 19.83 -11.32 7.84
C PRO A 267 19.78 -11.19 9.37
N PRO A 268 20.61 -11.94 10.12
CA PRO A 268 20.66 -11.86 11.58
C PRO A 268 20.86 -10.44 12.13
N LEU A 269 21.65 -9.61 11.46
CA LEU A 269 21.85 -8.21 11.84
C LEU A 269 20.54 -7.43 11.82
N MET A 270 19.74 -7.59 10.76
CA MET A 270 18.45 -6.91 10.64
C MET A 270 17.53 -7.26 11.82
N LYS A 271 17.43 -8.54 12.18
CA LYS A 271 16.65 -8.97 13.35
C LYS A 271 17.12 -8.28 14.64
N ARG A 272 18.44 -8.21 14.85
CA ARG A 272 19.01 -7.53 16.03
C ARG A 272 18.68 -6.06 16.05
N MET A 273 18.79 -5.36 14.91
CA MET A 273 18.44 -3.95 14.78
C MET A 273 16.96 -3.71 15.11
N VAL A 274 16.06 -4.52 14.55
CA VAL A 274 14.61 -4.42 14.82
C VAL A 274 14.31 -4.60 16.31
N VAL A 275 14.84 -5.66 16.95
CA VAL A 275 14.62 -5.93 18.38
C VAL A 275 15.20 -4.83 19.27
N SER A 276 16.28 -4.15 18.83
CA SER A 276 16.89 -3.03 19.52
C SER A 276 16.20 -1.68 19.28
N GLY A 277 15.12 -1.65 18.48
CA GLY A 277 14.40 -0.42 18.16
C GLY A 277 15.11 0.49 17.15
N HIS A 278 16.16 0.01 16.48
CA HIS A 278 16.85 0.73 15.42
C HIS A 278 16.07 0.51 14.10
N LEU A 279 14.97 1.24 13.93
CA LEU A 279 14.02 1.00 12.83
C LEU A 279 14.21 1.94 11.63
N GLY A 280 15.32 2.67 11.57
CA GLY A 280 15.62 3.63 10.52
C GLY A 280 15.15 5.05 10.87
N ARG A 281 14.81 5.84 9.84
CA ARG A 281 14.46 7.27 9.98
C ARG A 281 13.35 7.54 11.00
N LYS A 282 12.37 6.67 11.10
CA LYS A 282 11.23 6.86 12.01
C LYS A 282 11.58 6.83 13.49
N THR A 283 12.73 6.23 13.83
CA THR A 283 13.26 6.19 15.21
C THR A 283 14.55 7.00 15.36
N GLY A 284 14.96 7.74 14.32
CA GLY A 284 16.20 8.52 14.31
C GLY A 284 17.47 7.68 14.14
N ARG A 285 17.36 6.35 14.08
CA ARG A 285 18.49 5.43 13.99
C ARG A 285 18.15 4.15 13.25
N GLY A 286 19.01 3.75 12.33
CA GLY A 286 19.00 2.49 11.58
C GLY A 286 20.43 2.09 11.24
N PHE A 287 20.72 1.84 9.96
CA PHE A 287 22.08 1.75 9.45
C PHE A 287 22.82 3.10 9.59
N TYR A 288 22.07 4.20 9.54
CA TYR A 288 22.54 5.57 9.77
C TYR A 288 21.87 6.20 10.99
N GLU A 289 22.40 7.34 11.40
CA GLU A 289 21.78 8.24 12.40
C GLU A 289 21.14 9.43 11.68
N TYR A 290 19.97 9.92 12.14
CA TYR A 290 19.15 10.94 11.50
C TYR A 290 18.77 12.06 12.46
#